data_a5cbd9098b55d496ac4e5f96d5463aa9
#
_entry.id   a5cbd9098b55d496ac4e5f96d5463aa9
#
_cell.length_a   1.000
_cell.length_b   1.000
_cell.length_c   1.000
_cell.angle_alpha   90.00
_cell.angle_beta   90.00
_cell.angle_gamma   90.00
#
_symmetry.space_group_name_H-M   'P 1'
#
loop_
_entity.id
_entity.type
_entity.pdbx_description
1 polymer ?
#
loop_
_entity_poly.entity_id
_entity_poly.type
_entity_poly.pdbx_seq_one_letter_code
_entity_poly.pdbx_strand_id
1 'polypeptide(L)'
;MPIVAHNDLPTFQRLREEGQTILDPDRALHQTIRELHIGVLNMMPDAALAATERQFFRLVGESNPIAQFYMHPFTLRELPRGEQARAHIERYYDSFEQICAEGLDALIITGANVTHPDLSQEPFWEPLREVFDWAQQNVTSVLCSCLATHAAMQFQHGKKRRALPAKRWGVFPHRVIRTDHPLVNDVNTQFDVPHSRFNDISAGQFQAAGLHVLVESPDAGVHLAVSADGFRIVYFQGHPEYDTVSLLKEYKREVQRFSEGERRDYPPFPNNHIKPREQAILDEYRQRLALALEAGDPVPEFPEHLVAGRIDNTWHDTAEGIVGNWIGLVYQLTHEQRKLPFMDGVDPHNPLGLDWIGGSRN
;
A
#
# COMPACT_ATOMS: atom_id res chain seq x y z
N MET A 1 9.67 11.32 -11.48
CA MET A 1 10.45 12.16 -10.71
C MET A 1 11.10 11.62 -9.56
N PRO A 2 12.03 12.46 -9.14
CA PRO A 2 13.13 11.74 -8.60
C PRO A 2 12.92 11.56 -7.10
N ILE A 3 12.87 10.33 -6.73
CA ILE A 3 13.29 9.93 -5.40
C ILE A 3 14.78 10.28 -5.29
N VAL A 4 15.16 10.89 -4.18
CA VAL A 4 16.56 11.19 -3.88
C VAL A 4 17.20 9.99 -3.20
N ALA A 5 18.28 9.47 -3.75
CA ALA A 5 19.07 8.40 -3.14
C ALA A 5 19.95 8.99 -2.02
N HIS A 6 19.38 9.30 -0.88
CA HIS A 6 20.04 9.95 0.25
C HIS A 6 20.85 8.99 1.14
N ASN A 7 20.79 7.68 0.86
CA ASN A 7 21.57 6.63 1.49
C ASN A 7 21.81 5.46 0.51
N ASP A 8 22.48 4.40 0.96
CA ASP A 8 22.86 3.24 0.15
C ASP A 8 21.76 2.16 0.06
N LEU A 9 20.49 2.50 0.22
CA LEU A 9 19.39 1.53 0.15
C LEU A 9 19.36 0.83 -1.21
N PRO A 10 19.42 -0.52 -1.28
CA PRO A 10 19.49 -1.26 -2.55
C PRO A 10 18.30 -0.99 -3.48
N THR A 11 17.17 -0.61 -2.94
CA THR A 11 15.97 -0.25 -3.72
C THR A 11 16.23 0.90 -4.68
N PHE A 12 17.06 1.88 -4.34
CA PHE A 12 17.38 2.98 -5.26
C PHE A 12 18.12 2.48 -6.50
N GLN A 13 19.08 1.56 -6.34
CA GLN A 13 19.77 0.96 -7.47
C GLN A 13 18.81 0.13 -8.33
N ARG A 14 17.96 -0.66 -7.72
CA ARG A 14 16.96 -1.47 -8.43
C ARG A 14 15.98 -0.62 -9.23
N LEU A 15 15.49 0.47 -8.65
CA LEU A 15 14.61 1.41 -9.36
C LEU A 15 15.30 2.07 -10.57
N ARG A 16 16.62 2.39 -10.48
CA ARG A 16 17.41 2.85 -11.64
C ARG A 16 17.46 1.78 -12.75
N GLU A 17 17.67 0.52 -12.39
CA GLU A 17 17.67 -0.61 -13.33
C GLU A 17 16.31 -0.84 -14.00
N GLU A 18 15.21 -0.55 -13.29
CA GLU A 18 13.84 -0.55 -13.79
C GLU A 18 13.50 0.70 -14.63
N GLY A 19 14.45 1.63 -14.84
CA GLY A 19 14.28 2.84 -15.66
C GLY A 19 13.72 4.05 -14.91
N GLN A 20 13.61 3.98 -13.58
CA GLN A 20 13.13 5.10 -12.79
C GLN A 20 14.18 6.20 -12.63
N THR A 21 13.74 7.44 -12.60
CA THR A 21 14.62 8.58 -12.35
C THR A 21 14.93 8.71 -10.87
N ILE A 22 16.13 8.36 -10.46
CA ILE A 22 16.63 8.50 -9.09
C ILE A 22 17.71 9.57 -9.06
N LEU A 23 17.51 10.63 -8.29
CA LEU A 23 18.47 11.73 -8.13
C LEU A 23 19.58 11.35 -7.13
N ASP A 24 20.78 11.80 -7.43
CA ASP A 24 21.85 11.83 -6.45
C ASP A 24 21.66 13.06 -5.51
N PRO A 25 22.05 12.97 -4.21
CA PRO A 25 21.88 14.07 -3.25
C PRO A 25 22.48 15.39 -3.71
N ASP A 26 23.70 15.35 -4.27
CA ASP A 26 24.38 16.55 -4.77
C ASP A 26 23.57 17.26 -5.85
N ARG A 27 22.95 16.51 -6.75
CA ARG A 27 22.11 17.08 -7.80
C ARG A 27 20.81 17.65 -7.23
N ALA A 28 20.23 17.02 -6.22
CA ALA A 28 19.04 17.51 -5.54
C ALA A 28 19.28 18.87 -4.88
N LEU A 29 20.42 19.04 -4.20
CA LEU A 29 20.80 20.30 -3.53
C LEU A 29 21.01 21.47 -4.51
N HIS A 30 21.24 21.22 -5.79
CA HIS A 30 21.38 22.28 -6.79
C HIS A 30 20.03 22.75 -7.38
N GLN A 31 18.91 22.18 -6.95
CA GLN A 31 17.58 22.56 -7.40
C GLN A 31 16.86 23.31 -6.29
N THR A 32 16.33 24.48 -6.56
CA THR A 32 15.50 25.29 -5.63
C THR A 32 14.06 24.76 -5.61
N ILE A 33 13.90 23.46 -5.34
CA ILE A 33 12.58 22.80 -5.24
C ILE A 33 12.45 22.31 -3.80
N ARG A 34 11.29 22.57 -3.19
CA ARG A 34 10.98 22.05 -1.85
C ARG A 34 10.98 20.53 -1.90
N GLU A 35 11.73 19.92 -1.02
CA GLU A 35 11.74 18.48 -0.76
C GLU A 35 10.54 18.06 0.09
N LEU A 36 10.08 16.82 -0.10
CA LEU A 36 9.12 16.16 0.77
C LEU A 36 9.75 14.92 1.40
N HIS A 37 9.60 14.77 2.70
CA HIS A 37 10.03 13.63 3.48
C HIS A 37 8.85 12.72 3.76
N ILE A 38 8.88 11.51 3.19
CA ILE A 38 7.77 10.55 3.24
C ILE A 38 8.24 9.31 4.00
N GLY A 39 7.62 9.06 5.16
CA GLY A 39 7.84 7.83 5.91
C GLY A 39 7.13 6.65 5.26
N VAL A 40 7.75 5.48 5.31
CA VAL A 40 7.12 4.21 4.93
C VAL A 40 7.28 3.22 6.08
N LEU A 41 6.23 3.08 6.89
CA LEU A 41 6.17 2.04 7.91
C LEU A 41 5.91 0.70 7.21
N ASN A 42 6.98 -0.06 6.99
CA ASN A 42 6.93 -1.35 6.32
C ASN A 42 6.75 -2.49 7.32
N MET A 43 5.50 -2.96 7.45
CA MET A 43 5.13 -4.05 8.33
C MET A 43 5.04 -5.41 7.63
N MET A 44 5.36 -5.48 6.34
CA MET A 44 5.26 -6.71 5.56
C MET A 44 6.28 -7.76 6.02
N PRO A 45 5.98 -9.06 5.90
CA PRO A 45 6.90 -10.13 6.24
C PRO A 45 8.14 -10.12 5.36
N ASP A 46 9.20 -10.80 5.80
CA ASP A 46 10.51 -10.82 5.14
C ASP A 46 10.46 -11.12 3.65
N ALA A 47 9.65 -12.09 3.25
CA ALA A 47 9.47 -12.48 1.84
C ALA A 47 8.89 -11.36 0.96
N ALA A 48 8.24 -10.36 1.55
CA ALA A 48 7.63 -9.23 0.84
C ALA A 48 8.29 -7.87 1.18
N LEU A 49 9.20 -7.82 2.15
CA LEU A 49 9.79 -6.59 2.68
C LEU A 49 10.37 -5.69 1.56
N ALA A 50 11.32 -6.19 0.81
CA ALA A 50 11.98 -5.45 -0.27
C ALA A 50 11.06 -5.18 -1.47
N ALA A 51 10.11 -6.07 -1.75
CA ALA A 51 9.15 -5.86 -2.82
C ALA A 51 8.19 -4.71 -2.50
N THR A 52 7.67 -4.68 -1.27
CA THR A 52 6.75 -3.62 -0.81
C THR A 52 7.46 -2.26 -0.74
N GLU A 53 8.68 -2.22 -0.21
CA GLU A 53 9.53 -1.03 -0.22
C GLU A 53 9.65 -0.46 -1.64
N ARG A 54 10.08 -1.28 -2.61
CA ARG A 54 10.22 -0.88 -4.01
C ARG A 54 8.91 -0.41 -4.62
N GLN A 55 7.79 -1.11 -4.35
CA GLN A 55 6.47 -0.79 -4.90
C GLN A 55 5.99 0.58 -4.46
N PHE A 56 6.08 0.90 -3.17
CA PHE A 56 5.68 2.22 -2.68
C PHE A 56 6.64 3.32 -3.13
N PHE A 57 7.94 3.06 -3.15
CA PHE A 57 8.92 4.03 -3.65
C PHE A 57 8.67 4.34 -5.13
N ARG A 58 8.41 3.32 -5.95
CA ARG A 58 8.08 3.52 -7.35
C ARG A 58 6.79 4.33 -7.50
N LEU A 59 5.72 3.94 -6.83
CA LEU A 59 4.42 4.62 -6.91
C LEU A 59 4.52 6.10 -6.51
N VAL A 60 5.26 6.43 -5.45
CA VAL A 60 5.55 7.81 -5.07
C VAL A 60 6.42 8.49 -6.12
N GLY A 61 7.47 7.83 -6.60
CA GLY A 61 8.38 8.40 -7.59
C GLY A 61 7.70 8.72 -8.92
N GLU A 62 6.79 7.92 -9.41
CA GLU A 62 6.06 8.11 -10.67
C GLU A 62 4.99 9.20 -10.56
N SER A 63 4.45 9.42 -9.37
CA SER A 63 3.26 10.24 -9.15
C SER A 63 3.41 11.75 -9.39
N ASN A 64 4.61 12.31 -9.32
CA ASN A 64 4.80 13.76 -9.53
C ASN A 64 6.13 14.09 -10.20
N PRO A 65 6.18 14.71 -11.38
CA PRO A 65 7.41 15.02 -12.12
C PRO A 65 8.27 16.19 -11.58
N ILE A 66 7.93 16.91 -10.54
CA ILE A 66 8.64 18.11 -10.08
C ILE A 66 9.18 18.03 -8.64
N ALA A 67 8.45 17.54 -7.64
CA ALA A 67 8.88 17.50 -6.24
C ALA A 67 10.07 16.53 -5.99
N GLN A 68 10.90 16.73 -5.04
CA GLN A 68 11.96 15.80 -4.63
C GLN A 68 11.47 15.00 -3.43
N PHE A 69 11.61 13.67 -3.47
CA PHE A 69 11.13 12.78 -2.41
C PHE A 69 12.28 12.11 -1.67
N TYR A 70 12.32 12.33 -0.37
CA TYR A 70 13.17 11.62 0.56
C TYR A 70 12.31 10.55 1.24
N MET A 71 12.57 9.29 0.90
CA MET A 71 11.82 8.15 1.40
C MET A 71 12.50 7.58 2.64
N HIS A 72 11.76 7.51 3.75
CA HIS A 72 12.23 7.06 5.07
C HIS A 72 11.56 5.74 5.44
N PRO A 73 12.11 4.58 5.04
CA PRO A 73 11.59 3.31 5.47
C PRO A 73 11.91 3.07 6.95
N PHE A 74 10.93 2.60 7.71
CA PHE A 74 11.09 2.16 9.08
C PHE A 74 10.15 1.00 9.38
N THR A 75 10.30 0.32 10.51
CA THR A 75 9.48 -0.83 10.89
C THR A 75 9.30 -0.91 12.41
N LEU A 76 8.37 -1.74 12.87
CA LEU A 76 8.14 -2.00 14.29
C LEU A 76 9.03 -3.16 14.76
N ARG A 77 9.63 -3.02 15.95
CA ARG A 77 10.55 -4.01 16.54
C ARG A 77 9.86 -5.33 16.91
N GLU A 78 8.55 -5.27 17.15
CA GLU A 78 7.69 -6.38 17.57
C GLU A 78 7.34 -7.33 16.41
N LEU A 79 7.63 -6.93 15.18
CA LEU A 79 7.42 -7.79 14.01
C LEU A 79 8.52 -8.87 13.94
N PRO A 80 8.14 -10.14 13.74
CA PRO A 80 9.11 -11.21 13.61
C PRO A 80 9.95 -11.03 12.35
N ARG A 81 11.29 -11.10 12.50
CA ARG A 81 12.26 -10.92 11.41
C ARG A 81 13.32 -12.01 11.45
N GLY A 82 13.62 -12.58 10.30
CA GLY A 82 14.78 -13.45 10.10
C GLY A 82 16.08 -12.64 10.05
N GLU A 83 17.21 -13.32 10.05
CA GLU A 83 18.55 -12.72 10.13
C GLU A 83 18.81 -11.72 8.98
N GLN A 84 18.49 -12.11 7.73
CA GLN A 84 18.71 -11.27 6.56
C GLN A 84 17.87 -9.99 6.59
N ALA A 85 16.59 -10.12 6.98
CA ALA A 85 15.71 -8.96 7.08
C ALA A 85 16.15 -8.01 8.20
N ARG A 86 16.58 -8.55 9.35
CA ARG A 86 17.15 -7.74 10.44
C ARG A 86 18.37 -6.97 10.00
N ALA A 87 19.33 -7.65 9.35
CA ALA A 87 20.54 -7.00 8.85
C ALA A 87 20.23 -5.88 7.81
N HIS A 88 19.23 -6.09 6.94
CA HIS A 88 18.76 -5.08 6.01
C HIS A 88 18.14 -3.89 6.74
N ILE A 89 17.24 -4.14 7.69
CA ILE A 89 16.57 -3.12 8.49
C ILE A 89 17.58 -2.32 9.32
N GLU A 90 18.47 -2.98 10.04
CA GLU A 90 19.49 -2.31 10.88
C GLU A 90 20.42 -1.42 10.07
N ARG A 91 20.66 -1.75 8.81
CA ARG A 91 21.57 -1.01 7.95
C ARG A 91 20.90 0.16 7.22
N TYR A 92 19.64 0.03 6.84
CA TYR A 92 19.01 0.93 5.86
C TYR A 92 17.75 1.62 6.34
N TYR A 93 17.11 1.12 7.41
CA TYR A 93 15.87 1.71 7.90
C TYR A 93 16.13 2.69 9.04
N ASP A 94 15.35 3.75 9.05
CA ASP A 94 15.34 4.69 10.17
C ASP A 94 14.67 4.05 11.39
N SER A 95 15.06 4.47 12.59
CA SER A 95 14.30 4.15 13.80
C SER A 95 13.11 5.08 13.94
N PHE A 96 12.05 4.63 14.64
CA PHE A 96 10.91 5.51 14.89
C PHE A 96 11.30 6.74 15.71
N GLU A 97 12.27 6.61 16.60
CA GLU A 97 12.84 7.72 17.37
C GLU A 97 13.50 8.79 16.47
N GLN A 98 14.22 8.34 15.41
CA GLN A 98 14.81 9.25 14.41
C GLN A 98 13.69 9.94 13.61
N ILE A 99 12.68 9.19 13.15
CA ILE A 99 11.51 9.75 12.47
C ILE A 99 10.83 10.84 13.34
N CYS A 100 10.62 10.59 14.61
CA CYS A 100 10.05 11.58 15.54
C CYS A 100 10.95 12.80 15.73
N ALA A 101 12.27 12.61 15.72
CA ALA A 101 13.24 13.70 15.89
C ALA A 101 13.33 14.61 14.65
N GLU A 102 13.25 14.05 13.44
CA GLU A 102 13.40 14.77 12.18
C GLU A 102 12.05 15.28 11.61
N GLY A 103 10.95 14.55 11.86
CA GLY A 103 9.63 14.82 11.35
C GLY A 103 9.43 14.34 9.89
N LEU A 104 8.17 14.26 9.47
CA LEU A 104 7.74 13.85 8.12
C LEU A 104 6.66 14.80 7.58
N ASP A 105 6.59 14.94 6.27
CA ASP A 105 5.49 15.60 5.59
C ASP A 105 4.29 14.65 5.40
N ALA A 106 4.56 13.39 5.06
CA ALA A 106 3.56 12.36 4.87
C ALA A 106 4.03 11.00 5.40
N LEU A 107 3.09 10.11 5.69
CA LEU A 107 3.37 8.75 6.16
C LEU A 107 2.54 7.73 5.37
N ILE A 108 3.18 6.69 4.89
CA ILE A 108 2.54 5.50 4.33
C ILE A 108 2.70 4.37 5.35
N ILE A 109 1.59 3.70 5.70
CA ILE A 109 1.59 2.52 6.56
C ILE A 109 1.13 1.32 5.74
N THR A 110 1.98 0.30 5.63
CA THR A 110 1.71 -0.87 4.79
C THR A 110 0.81 -1.90 5.45
N GLY A 111 0.44 -2.93 4.70
CA GLY A 111 -0.13 -4.15 5.25
C GLY A 111 0.84 -4.90 6.17
N ALA A 112 0.31 -5.91 6.87
CA ALA A 112 1.08 -6.83 7.69
C ALA A 112 0.45 -8.23 7.66
N ASN A 113 1.24 -9.26 7.96
CA ASN A 113 0.68 -10.56 8.29
C ASN A 113 0.18 -10.55 9.73
N VAL A 114 -1.01 -11.12 9.93
CA VAL A 114 -1.66 -11.18 11.23
C VAL A 114 -2.08 -12.60 11.56
N THR A 115 -2.02 -12.94 12.82
CA THR A 115 -2.36 -14.27 13.34
C THR A 115 -3.69 -14.27 14.11
N HIS A 116 -4.08 -13.11 14.62
CA HIS A 116 -5.30 -12.97 15.43
C HIS A 116 -6.45 -12.33 14.64
N PRO A 117 -7.69 -12.80 14.82
CA PRO A 117 -8.89 -12.15 14.26
C PRO A 117 -9.06 -10.71 14.73
N ASP A 118 -8.77 -10.45 16.01
CA ASP A 118 -8.77 -9.13 16.63
C ASP A 118 -7.36 -8.55 16.63
N LEU A 119 -7.18 -7.44 15.93
CA LEU A 119 -5.87 -6.81 15.76
C LEU A 119 -5.27 -6.30 17.08
N SER A 120 -6.11 -6.02 18.10
CA SER A 120 -5.62 -5.62 19.41
C SER A 120 -4.83 -6.71 20.15
N GLN A 121 -4.85 -7.94 19.65
CA GLN A 121 -4.08 -9.06 20.20
C GLN A 121 -2.73 -9.27 19.50
N GLU A 122 -2.46 -8.52 18.43
CA GLU A 122 -1.16 -8.61 17.73
C GLU A 122 -0.06 -7.92 18.54
N PRO A 123 1.15 -8.49 18.60
CA PRO A 123 2.27 -7.91 19.37
C PRO A 123 2.62 -6.48 18.98
N PHE A 124 2.41 -6.13 17.70
CA PHE A 124 2.70 -4.80 17.16
C PHE A 124 1.58 -3.78 17.39
N TRP A 125 0.48 -4.14 18.04
CA TRP A 125 -0.71 -3.29 18.16
C TRP A 125 -0.43 -1.97 18.89
N GLU A 126 0.15 -2.02 20.09
CA GLU A 126 0.47 -0.79 20.84
C GLU A 126 1.54 0.06 20.16
N PRO A 127 2.67 -0.51 19.65
CA PRO A 127 3.63 0.27 18.86
C PRO A 127 2.99 0.92 17.61
N LEU A 128 2.09 0.23 16.92
CA LEU A 128 1.38 0.82 15.79
C LEU A 128 0.47 1.98 16.21
N ARG A 129 -0.20 1.87 17.37
CA ARG A 129 -0.99 2.98 17.93
C ARG A 129 -0.12 4.20 18.21
N GLU A 130 1.06 4.01 18.81
CA GLU A 130 2.00 5.10 19.06
C GLU A 130 2.39 5.84 17.78
N VAL A 131 2.61 5.08 16.69
CA VAL A 131 2.87 5.69 15.37
C VAL A 131 1.66 6.49 14.87
N PHE A 132 0.43 5.97 15.00
CA PHE A 132 -0.77 6.70 14.61
C PHE A 132 -0.98 7.97 15.45
N ASP A 133 -0.80 7.89 16.77
CA ASP A 133 -0.97 9.01 17.68
C ASP A 133 0.06 10.12 17.39
N TRP A 134 1.31 9.72 17.13
CA TRP A 134 2.37 10.65 16.72
C TRP A 134 2.06 11.29 15.35
N ALA A 135 1.69 10.48 14.36
CA ALA A 135 1.42 10.96 13.01
C ALA A 135 0.23 11.93 12.98
N GLN A 136 -0.79 11.68 13.79
CA GLN A 136 -1.94 12.57 13.92
C GLN A 136 -1.56 13.97 14.42
N GLN A 137 -0.47 14.10 15.16
CA GLN A 137 -0.01 15.38 15.70
C GLN A 137 1.04 16.07 14.83
N ASN A 138 1.82 15.31 14.06
CA ASN A 138 3.03 15.78 13.41
C ASN A 138 3.03 15.69 11.88
N VAL A 139 2.16 14.87 11.27
CA VAL A 139 2.18 14.58 9.84
C VAL A 139 0.96 15.19 9.15
N THR A 140 1.15 15.72 7.94
CA THR A 140 0.06 16.34 7.16
C THR A 140 -1.00 15.33 6.77
N SER A 141 -0.60 14.18 6.25
CA SER A 141 -1.53 13.12 5.84
C SER A 141 -0.90 11.73 5.96
N VAL A 142 -1.71 10.75 6.35
CA VAL A 142 -1.32 9.34 6.47
C VAL A 142 -2.08 8.51 5.47
N LEU A 143 -1.37 7.73 4.64
CA LEU A 143 -1.93 6.75 3.73
C LEU A 143 -1.86 5.36 4.37
N CYS A 144 -3.00 4.76 4.65
CA CYS A 144 -3.13 3.42 5.20
C CYS A 144 -3.40 2.41 4.08
N SER A 145 -2.53 1.41 3.91
CA SER A 145 -2.72 0.35 2.91
C SER A 145 -3.18 -0.95 3.57
N CYS A 146 -4.26 -1.52 3.05
CA CYS A 146 -4.81 -2.84 3.40
C CYS A 146 -5.01 -3.02 4.91
N LEU A 147 -4.16 -3.78 5.61
CA LEU A 147 -4.29 -4.01 7.06
C LEU A 147 -4.20 -2.73 7.88
N ALA A 148 -3.36 -1.77 7.48
CA ALA A 148 -3.27 -0.48 8.17
C ALA A 148 -4.62 0.24 8.19
N THR A 149 -5.40 0.16 7.10
CA THR A 149 -6.80 0.64 7.08
C THR A 149 -7.65 -0.05 8.15
N HIS A 150 -7.55 -1.37 8.26
CA HIS A 150 -8.31 -2.11 9.28
C HIS A 150 -7.88 -1.76 10.70
N ALA A 151 -6.58 -1.56 10.92
CA ALA A 151 -6.05 -1.16 12.22
C ALA A 151 -6.52 0.26 12.61
N ALA A 152 -6.42 1.22 11.70
CA ALA A 152 -6.91 2.59 11.92
C ALA A 152 -8.41 2.62 12.22
N MET A 153 -9.23 1.85 11.47
CA MET A 153 -10.67 1.73 11.71
C MET A 153 -10.99 1.14 13.09
N GLN A 154 -10.23 0.14 13.53
CA GLN A 154 -10.42 -0.45 14.86
C GLN A 154 -9.95 0.48 15.96
N PHE A 155 -8.79 1.10 15.79
CA PHE A 155 -8.16 1.96 16.78
C PHE A 155 -8.94 3.28 16.98
N GLN A 156 -9.23 4.01 15.89
CA GLN A 156 -9.82 5.35 15.98
C GLN A 156 -11.33 5.33 16.10
N HIS A 157 -12.00 4.31 15.53
CA HIS A 157 -13.46 4.28 15.40
C HIS A 157 -14.12 3.05 16.04
N GLY A 158 -13.35 2.14 16.65
CA GLY A 158 -13.87 0.90 17.24
C GLY A 158 -14.51 -0.05 16.22
N LYS A 159 -14.24 0.12 14.92
CA LYS A 159 -14.82 -0.68 13.84
C LYS A 159 -13.90 -1.84 13.49
N LYS A 160 -14.24 -3.04 13.99
CA LYS A 160 -13.49 -4.26 13.71
C LYS A 160 -13.75 -4.76 12.28
N ARG A 161 -12.69 -5.28 11.65
CA ARG A 161 -12.77 -5.96 10.36
C ARG A 161 -13.67 -7.21 10.43
N ARG A 162 -14.27 -7.58 9.31
CA ARG A 162 -15.11 -8.79 9.18
C ARG A 162 -14.39 -9.79 8.29
N ALA A 163 -14.39 -11.06 8.72
CA ALA A 163 -13.87 -12.14 7.88
C ALA A 163 -14.75 -12.31 6.63
N LEU A 164 -14.11 -12.46 5.49
CA LEU A 164 -14.76 -12.82 4.23
C LEU A 164 -14.97 -14.33 4.15
N PRO A 165 -16.02 -14.79 3.46
CA PRO A 165 -16.24 -16.24 3.25
C PRO A 165 -15.11 -16.93 2.48
N ALA A 166 -14.44 -16.17 1.59
CA ALA A 166 -13.27 -16.60 0.83
C ALA A 166 -12.32 -15.41 0.66
N LYS A 167 -11.04 -15.70 0.37
CA LYS A 167 -10.05 -14.66 0.06
C LYS A 167 -10.56 -13.83 -1.14
N ARG A 168 -10.69 -12.52 -0.95
CA ARG A 168 -10.88 -11.58 -2.07
C ARG A 168 -9.53 -11.39 -2.74
N TRP A 169 -9.35 -12.05 -3.86
CA TRP A 169 -8.06 -12.22 -4.50
C TRP A 169 -8.18 -12.08 -6.01
N GLY A 170 -7.60 -11.05 -6.57
CA GLY A 170 -7.69 -10.75 -8.00
C GLY A 170 -7.78 -9.27 -8.31
N VAL A 171 -8.18 -8.96 -9.51
CA VAL A 171 -8.36 -7.61 -10.05
C VAL A 171 -9.85 -7.35 -10.25
N PHE A 172 -10.36 -6.27 -9.67
CA PHE A 172 -11.79 -5.98 -9.65
C PHE A 172 -12.09 -4.57 -10.15
N PRO A 173 -13.16 -4.38 -10.94
CA PRO A 173 -13.58 -3.06 -11.38
C PRO A 173 -14.14 -2.25 -10.20
N HIS A 174 -13.75 -0.98 -10.14
CA HIS A 174 -14.18 0.00 -9.15
C HIS A 174 -14.71 1.24 -9.83
N ARG A 175 -15.52 1.99 -9.11
CA ARG A 175 -16.08 3.26 -9.56
C ARG A 175 -15.82 4.36 -8.53
N VAL A 176 -15.45 5.54 -9.02
CA VAL A 176 -15.48 6.77 -8.23
C VAL A 176 -16.94 7.12 -7.95
N ILE A 177 -17.32 7.20 -6.67
CA ILE A 177 -18.67 7.54 -6.23
C ILE A 177 -18.79 8.98 -5.73
N ARG A 178 -17.64 9.62 -5.48
CA ARG A 178 -17.56 11.02 -5.06
C ARG A 178 -16.53 11.76 -5.93
N THR A 179 -17.00 12.33 -7.02
CA THR A 179 -16.16 12.98 -8.04
C THR A 179 -15.71 14.41 -7.67
N ASP A 180 -16.28 15.00 -6.63
CA ASP A 180 -16.00 16.34 -6.12
C ASP A 180 -14.81 16.39 -5.13
N HIS A 181 -14.11 15.25 -4.92
CA HIS A 181 -12.98 15.18 -4.02
C HIS A 181 -11.64 15.30 -4.76
N PRO A 182 -10.71 16.19 -4.34
CA PRO A 182 -9.43 16.43 -5.04
C PRO A 182 -8.56 15.20 -5.26
N LEU A 183 -8.62 14.20 -4.37
CA LEU A 183 -7.87 12.94 -4.53
C LEU A 183 -8.23 12.16 -5.81
N VAL A 184 -9.41 12.35 -6.34
CA VAL A 184 -9.91 11.66 -7.54
C VAL A 184 -10.05 12.58 -8.75
N ASN A 185 -9.44 13.77 -8.70
CA ASN A 185 -9.39 14.67 -9.85
C ASN A 185 -8.55 14.05 -10.97
N ASP A 186 -9.01 14.22 -12.19
CA ASP A 186 -8.34 13.80 -13.43
C ASP A 186 -7.99 12.31 -13.51
N VAL A 187 -8.66 11.45 -12.71
CA VAL A 187 -8.53 9.99 -12.82
C VAL A 187 -9.74 9.39 -13.53
N ASN A 188 -9.57 8.15 -14.03
CA ASN A 188 -10.69 7.42 -14.62
C ASN A 188 -11.80 7.22 -13.59
N THR A 189 -13.04 7.54 -13.94
CA THR A 189 -14.19 7.33 -13.04
C THR A 189 -14.56 5.86 -12.85
N GLN A 190 -14.01 4.97 -13.69
CA GLN A 190 -14.07 3.53 -13.56
C GLN A 190 -12.71 2.95 -13.91
N PHE A 191 -12.18 2.11 -13.04
CA PHE A 191 -10.86 1.51 -13.16
C PHE A 191 -10.77 0.22 -12.35
N ASP A 192 -9.75 -0.57 -12.63
CA ASP A 192 -9.49 -1.81 -11.92
C ASP A 192 -8.60 -1.60 -10.70
N VAL A 193 -8.76 -2.47 -9.69
CA VAL A 193 -7.92 -2.48 -8.48
C VAL A 193 -7.59 -3.91 -8.08
N PRO A 194 -6.31 -4.23 -7.83
CA PRO A 194 -5.92 -5.51 -7.27
C PRO A 194 -6.26 -5.59 -5.77
N HIS A 195 -6.77 -6.75 -5.36
CA HIS A 195 -7.07 -7.08 -3.97
C HIS A 195 -6.46 -8.43 -3.58
N SER A 196 -6.00 -8.52 -2.33
CA SER A 196 -5.49 -9.76 -1.72
C SER A 196 -5.76 -9.74 -0.22
N ARG A 197 -7.00 -10.07 0.21
CA ARG A 197 -7.39 -9.94 1.61
C ARG A 197 -8.44 -10.97 2.04
N PHE A 198 -8.38 -11.38 3.31
CA PHE A 198 -9.33 -12.30 3.95
C PHE A 198 -10.38 -11.56 4.80
N ASN A 199 -10.24 -10.26 4.96
CA ASN A 199 -11.11 -9.45 5.81
C ASN A 199 -11.55 -8.18 5.05
N ASP A 200 -12.60 -7.54 5.57
CA ASP A 200 -13.23 -6.38 4.98
C ASP A 200 -13.68 -5.37 6.03
N ILE A 201 -13.64 -4.10 5.66
CA ILE A 201 -14.39 -3.02 6.29
C ILE A 201 -15.43 -2.55 5.26
N SER A 202 -16.70 -2.69 5.58
CA SER A 202 -17.79 -2.35 4.67
C SER A 202 -18.01 -0.83 4.56
N ALA A 203 -18.63 -0.39 3.45
CA ALA A 203 -19.02 1.02 3.27
C ALA A 203 -19.87 1.55 4.44
N GLY A 204 -20.80 0.73 4.95
CA GLY A 204 -21.59 1.09 6.14
C GLY A 204 -20.78 1.28 7.41
N GLN A 205 -19.64 0.58 7.58
CA GLN A 205 -18.73 0.81 8.71
C GLN A 205 -17.95 2.12 8.57
N PHE A 206 -17.49 2.47 7.36
CA PHE A 206 -16.88 3.77 7.07
C PHE A 206 -17.87 4.91 7.34
N GLN A 207 -19.08 4.83 6.79
CA GLN A 207 -20.14 5.82 6.99
C GLN A 207 -20.54 5.99 8.48
N ALA A 208 -20.69 4.87 9.19
CA ALA A 208 -21.01 4.88 10.64
C ALA A 208 -19.86 5.43 11.51
N ALA A 209 -18.65 5.53 10.97
CA ALA A 209 -17.49 6.19 11.57
C ALA A 209 -17.37 7.68 11.18
N GLY A 210 -18.30 8.20 10.35
CA GLY A 210 -18.23 9.57 9.83
C GLY A 210 -17.18 9.78 8.74
N LEU A 211 -16.73 8.71 8.10
CA LEU A 211 -15.72 8.75 7.04
C LEU A 211 -16.36 8.77 5.67
N HIS A 212 -15.63 9.28 4.68
CA HIS A 212 -16.14 9.49 3.34
C HIS A 212 -15.56 8.46 2.37
N VAL A 213 -16.41 7.60 1.81
CA VAL A 213 -16.03 6.65 0.76
C VAL A 213 -15.96 7.39 -0.56
N LEU A 214 -14.84 7.27 -1.28
CA LEU A 214 -14.60 7.91 -2.58
C LEU A 214 -14.69 6.92 -3.73
N VAL A 215 -14.22 5.67 -3.52
CA VAL A 215 -14.17 4.64 -4.56
C VAL A 215 -14.63 3.30 -4.00
N GLU A 216 -15.58 2.67 -4.69
CA GLU A 216 -16.07 1.34 -4.30
C GLU A 216 -16.38 0.44 -5.51
N SER A 217 -16.54 -0.84 -5.22
CA SER A 217 -16.92 -1.89 -6.16
C SER A 217 -18.08 -2.71 -5.57
N PRO A 218 -19.06 -3.12 -6.38
CA PRO A 218 -20.08 -4.08 -5.93
C PRO A 218 -19.49 -5.45 -5.55
N ASP A 219 -18.39 -5.85 -6.22
CA ASP A 219 -17.75 -7.16 -6.03
C ASP A 219 -16.66 -7.13 -4.96
N ALA A 220 -15.92 -6.00 -4.86
CA ALA A 220 -14.75 -5.89 -3.97
C ALA A 220 -14.94 -4.91 -2.80
N GLY A 221 -16.09 -4.24 -2.67
CA GLY A 221 -16.35 -3.27 -1.61
C GLY A 221 -15.54 -1.99 -1.72
N VAL A 222 -15.31 -1.31 -0.61
CA VAL A 222 -14.58 -0.04 -0.59
C VAL A 222 -13.11 -0.24 -0.96
N HIS A 223 -12.62 0.58 -1.87
CA HIS A 223 -11.19 0.69 -2.17
C HIS A 223 -10.57 1.90 -1.49
N LEU A 224 -11.16 3.07 -1.68
CA LEU A 224 -10.63 4.36 -1.19
C LEU A 224 -11.66 5.07 -0.34
N ALA A 225 -11.25 5.49 0.85
CA ALA A 225 -12.00 6.36 1.73
C ALA A 225 -11.06 7.37 2.39
N VAL A 226 -11.63 8.43 2.99
CA VAL A 226 -10.88 9.46 3.71
C VAL A 226 -11.50 9.76 5.07
N SER A 227 -10.71 10.31 5.99
CA SER A 227 -11.14 10.78 7.30
C SER A 227 -12.22 11.87 7.22
N ALA A 228 -12.88 12.15 8.33
CA ALA A 228 -13.98 13.11 8.41
C ALA A 228 -13.60 14.54 7.96
N ASP A 229 -12.33 14.92 8.12
CA ASP A 229 -11.76 16.17 7.62
C ASP A 229 -11.43 16.15 6.11
N GLY A 230 -11.61 15.01 5.46
CA GLY A 230 -11.39 14.78 4.03
C GLY A 230 -9.95 14.43 3.63
N PHE A 231 -8.93 14.47 4.55
CA PHE A 231 -7.56 14.35 4.07
C PHE A 231 -6.54 13.76 5.06
N ARG A 232 -6.72 13.94 6.37
CA ARG A 232 -5.72 13.54 7.36
C ARG A 232 -5.35 12.06 7.30
N ILE A 233 -6.34 11.22 7.00
CA ILE A 233 -6.09 9.79 6.78
C ILE A 233 -6.78 9.36 5.49
N VAL A 234 -5.99 8.72 4.62
CA VAL A 234 -6.43 8.11 3.37
C VAL A 234 -6.40 6.60 3.54
N TYR A 235 -7.53 5.94 3.35
CA TYR A 235 -7.72 4.51 3.59
C TYR A 235 -7.82 3.75 2.27
N PHE A 236 -6.85 2.88 1.99
CA PHE A 236 -6.92 1.93 0.89
C PHE A 236 -7.18 0.51 1.40
N GLN A 237 -8.15 -0.19 0.84
CA GLN A 237 -8.34 -1.63 1.08
C GLN A 237 -7.78 -2.50 -0.05
N GLY A 238 -7.67 -1.99 -1.28
CA GLY A 238 -6.95 -2.61 -2.39
C GLY A 238 -5.49 -2.19 -2.41
N HIS A 239 -4.75 -2.70 -3.38
CA HIS A 239 -3.31 -2.56 -3.49
C HIS A 239 -2.91 -1.75 -4.74
N PRO A 240 -3.00 -0.41 -4.71
CA PRO A 240 -2.60 0.44 -5.84
C PRO A 240 -1.10 0.29 -6.18
N GLU A 241 -0.28 -0.10 -5.19
CA GLU A 241 1.17 -0.28 -5.31
C GLU A 241 1.59 -1.55 -6.05
N TYR A 242 0.69 -2.50 -6.30
CA TYR A 242 1.06 -3.80 -6.87
C TYR A 242 1.65 -3.70 -8.28
N ASP A 243 2.75 -4.43 -8.48
CA ASP A 243 3.30 -4.71 -9.80
C ASP A 243 2.34 -5.57 -10.63
N THR A 244 2.45 -5.50 -11.95
CA THR A 244 1.69 -6.35 -12.89
C THR A 244 1.71 -7.83 -12.50
N VAL A 245 2.84 -8.32 -11.99
CA VAL A 245 3.04 -9.74 -11.63
C VAL A 245 2.84 -10.06 -10.15
N SER A 246 2.42 -9.11 -9.32
CA SER A 246 2.31 -9.33 -7.87
C SER A 246 1.34 -10.47 -7.52
N LEU A 247 0.16 -10.48 -8.10
CA LEU A 247 -0.83 -11.56 -7.89
C LEU A 247 -0.38 -12.90 -8.47
N LEU A 248 0.39 -12.91 -9.57
CA LEU A 248 1.00 -14.14 -10.11
C LEU A 248 2.05 -14.70 -9.15
N LYS A 249 2.88 -13.84 -8.55
CA LYS A 249 3.86 -14.25 -7.53
C LYS A 249 3.19 -14.78 -6.27
N GLU A 250 2.09 -14.17 -5.84
CA GLU A 250 1.27 -14.71 -4.76
C GLU A 250 0.70 -16.09 -5.13
N TYR A 251 0.16 -16.25 -6.35
CA TYR A 251 -0.35 -17.54 -6.83
C TYR A 251 0.74 -18.60 -6.85
N LYS A 252 1.92 -18.30 -7.38
CA LYS A 252 3.09 -19.19 -7.37
C LYS A 252 3.44 -19.65 -5.94
N ARG A 253 3.45 -18.71 -4.97
CA ARG A 253 3.71 -19.03 -3.56
C ARG A 253 2.63 -19.96 -2.98
N GLU A 254 1.35 -19.73 -3.27
CA GLU A 254 0.28 -20.61 -2.81
C GLU A 254 0.35 -22.02 -3.45
N VAL A 255 0.78 -22.11 -4.72
CA VAL A 255 1.07 -23.40 -5.39
C VAL A 255 2.25 -24.10 -4.73
N GLN A 256 3.30 -23.38 -4.40
CA GLN A 256 4.45 -23.92 -3.68
C GLN A 256 4.05 -24.49 -2.30
N ARG A 257 3.26 -23.74 -1.52
CA ARG A 257 2.71 -24.22 -0.23
C ARG A 257 1.88 -25.49 -0.38
N PHE A 258 1.14 -25.62 -1.49
CA PHE A 258 0.44 -26.87 -1.82
C PHE A 258 1.41 -28.01 -2.09
N SER A 259 2.46 -27.79 -2.88
CA SER A 259 3.45 -28.82 -3.19
C SER A 259 4.28 -29.27 -1.96
N GLU A 260 4.45 -28.38 -0.97
CA GLU A 260 5.14 -28.64 0.29
C GLU A 260 4.21 -29.27 1.37
N GLY A 261 2.91 -29.45 1.06
CA GLY A 261 1.92 -30.02 1.96
C GLY A 261 1.42 -29.07 3.06
N GLU A 262 1.78 -27.80 3.01
CA GLU A 262 1.31 -26.76 3.95
C GLU A 262 -0.13 -26.34 3.66
N ARG A 263 -0.65 -26.68 2.50
CA ARG A 263 -2.01 -26.39 2.05
C ARG A 263 -2.65 -27.67 1.48
N ARG A 264 -3.91 -27.94 1.86
CA ARG A 264 -4.64 -29.14 1.41
C ARG A 264 -5.12 -29.04 -0.05
N ASP A 265 -5.69 -27.88 -0.39
CA ASP A 265 -6.34 -27.69 -1.69
C ASP A 265 -5.43 -26.87 -2.61
N TYR A 266 -5.40 -27.27 -3.88
CA TYR A 266 -4.74 -26.46 -4.91
C TYR A 266 -5.38 -25.07 -5.01
N PRO A 267 -4.58 -23.98 -5.05
CA PRO A 267 -5.13 -22.62 -5.03
C PRO A 267 -5.95 -22.32 -6.29
N PRO A 268 -7.08 -21.60 -6.17
CA PRO A 268 -7.78 -21.05 -7.32
C PRO A 268 -6.94 -19.95 -7.96
N PHE A 269 -7.20 -19.64 -9.21
CA PHE A 269 -6.62 -18.48 -9.88
C PHE A 269 -7.11 -17.17 -9.22
N PRO A 270 -6.26 -16.12 -9.14
CA PRO A 270 -6.72 -14.78 -8.82
C PRO A 270 -7.77 -14.32 -9.84
N ASN A 271 -8.92 -13.82 -9.36
CA ASN A 271 -10.04 -13.40 -10.20
C ASN A 271 -9.60 -12.31 -11.20
N ASN A 272 -10.04 -12.43 -12.45
CA ASN A 272 -9.85 -11.44 -13.52
C ASN A 272 -8.38 -11.06 -13.83
N HIS A 273 -7.41 -11.83 -13.35
CA HIS A 273 -5.99 -11.49 -13.51
C HIS A 273 -5.28 -12.33 -14.56
N ILE A 274 -5.56 -13.63 -14.59
CA ILE A 274 -4.92 -14.57 -15.51
C ILE A 274 -5.93 -14.91 -16.62
N LYS A 275 -5.56 -14.64 -17.88
CA LYS A 275 -6.41 -14.89 -19.04
C LYS A 275 -6.55 -16.38 -19.35
N PRO A 276 -7.60 -16.80 -20.08
CA PRO A 276 -7.85 -18.23 -20.36
C PRO A 276 -6.68 -18.98 -20.99
N ARG A 277 -5.89 -18.33 -21.85
CA ARG A 277 -4.71 -18.93 -22.49
C ARG A 277 -3.60 -19.25 -21.48
N GLU A 278 -3.34 -18.31 -20.58
CA GLU A 278 -2.34 -18.43 -19.53
C GLU A 278 -2.82 -19.40 -18.43
N GLN A 279 -4.14 -19.44 -18.16
CA GLN A 279 -4.75 -20.45 -17.29
C GLN A 279 -4.50 -21.87 -17.83
N ALA A 280 -4.65 -22.09 -19.15
CA ALA A 280 -4.38 -23.39 -19.76
C ALA A 280 -2.92 -23.87 -19.55
N ILE A 281 -1.94 -22.96 -19.63
CA ILE A 281 -0.52 -23.25 -19.31
C ILE A 281 -0.37 -23.68 -17.86
N LEU A 282 -1.02 -22.98 -16.95
CA LEU A 282 -0.95 -23.27 -15.51
C LEU A 282 -1.74 -24.51 -15.12
N ASP A 283 -2.83 -24.85 -15.84
CA ASP A 283 -3.57 -26.10 -15.65
C ASP A 283 -2.74 -27.31 -16.13
N GLU A 284 -2.01 -27.18 -17.24
CA GLU A 284 -1.04 -28.21 -17.67
C GLU A 284 0.07 -28.40 -16.64
N TYR A 285 0.61 -27.31 -16.09
CA TYR A 285 1.56 -27.36 -14.99
C TYR A 285 0.98 -28.07 -13.77
N ARG A 286 -0.26 -27.77 -13.38
CA ARG A 286 -0.97 -28.41 -12.26
C ARG A 286 -1.05 -29.94 -12.45
N GLN A 287 -1.35 -30.41 -13.68
CA GLN A 287 -1.38 -31.85 -13.98
C GLN A 287 -0.01 -32.48 -13.82
N ARG A 288 1.05 -31.87 -14.34
CA ARG A 288 2.43 -32.34 -14.18
C ARG A 288 2.87 -32.38 -12.72
N LEU A 289 2.50 -31.34 -11.94
CA LEU A 289 2.79 -31.27 -10.51
C LEU A 289 2.09 -32.42 -9.76
N ALA A 290 0.82 -32.69 -10.05
CA ALA A 290 0.08 -33.78 -9.40
C ALA A 290 0.74 -35.13 -9.67
N LEU A 291 1.12 -35.42 -10.92
CA LEU A 291 1.81 -36.66 -11.29
C LEU A 291 3.17 -36.79 -10.59
N ALA A 292 3.95 -35.70 -10.52
CA ALA A 292 5.24 -35.71 -9.83
C ALA A 292 5.08 -36.00 -8.31
N LEU A 293 4.09 -35.37 -7.66
CA LEU A 293 3.82 -35.61 -6.24
C LEU A 293 3.36 -37.05 -5.97
N GLU A 294 2.53 -37.64 -6.83
CA GLU A 294 2.08 -39.03 -6.72
C GLU A 294 3.24 -40.03 -6.93
N ALA A 295 4.17 -39.72 -7.85
CA ALA A 295 5.32 -40.57 -8.14
C ALA A 295 6.49 -40.37 -7.14
N GLY A 296 6.47 -39.32 -6.32
CA GLY A 296 7.61 -38.94 -5.48
C GLY A 296 8.77 -38.33 -6.29
N ASP A 297 8.48 -37.82 -7.48
CA ASP A 297 9.44 -37.18 -8.36
C ASP A 297 9.70 -35.71 -7.96
N PRO A 298 10.79 -35.09 -8.42
CA PRO A 298 11.06 -33.68 -8.21
C PRO A 298 9.92 -32.77 -8.71
N VAL A 299 9.55 -31.77 -7.92
CA VAL A 299 8.52 -30.79 -8.29
C VAL A 299 8.97 -30.03 -9.55
N PRO A 300 8.13 -30.00 -10.62
CA PRO A 300 8.45 -29.29 -11.85
C PRO A 300 8.57 -27.77 -11.60
N GLU A 301 9.40 -27.10 -12.38
CA GLU A 301 9.54 -25.65 -12.31
C GLU A 301 8.24 -24.94 -12.70
N PHE A 302 7.84 -23.95 -11.91
CA PHE A 302 6.64 -23.13 -12.18
C PHE A 302 6.87 -22.28 -13.45
N PRO A 303 5.96 -22.31 -14.44
CA PRO A 303 6.16 -21.69 -15.74
C PRO A 303 5.93 -20.17 -15.74
N GLU A 304 6.51 -19.45 -14.79
CA GLU A 304 6.34 -17.99 -14.62
C GLU A 304 6.72 -17.23 -15.89
N HIS A 305 7.81 -17.62 -16.54
CA HIS A 305 8.32 -16.99 -17.77
C HIS A 305 7.37 -17.10 -18.97
N LEU A 306 6.46 -18.08 -18.99
CA LEU A 306 5.45 -18.25 -20.06
C LEU A 306 4.21 -17.38 -19.84
N VAL A 307 3.97 -16.95 -18.61
CA VAL A 307 2.75 -16.24 -18.18
C VAL A 307 2.99 -14.77 -17.90
N ALA A 308 4.06 -14.43 -17.21
CA ALA A 308 4.31 -13.08 -16.67
C ALA A 308 4.25 -11.95 -17.72
N GLY A 309 4.84 -12.16 -18.89
CA GLY A 309 4.85 -11.16 -19.98
C GLY A 309 3.51 -10.97 -20.72
N ARG A 310 2.45 -11.65 -20.27
CA ARG A 310 1.11 -11.60 -20.92
C ARG A 310 0.00 -11.16 -19.97
N ILE A 311 0.37 -10.79 -18.75
CA ILE A 311 -0.54 -10.23 -17.76
C ILE A 311 -0.69 -8.75 -18.03
N ASP A 312 -1.93 -8.27 -18.01
CA ASP A 312 -2.22 -6.84 -18.15
C ASP A 312 -2.12 -6.14 -16.79
N ASN A 313 -1.69 -4.89 -16.83
CA ASN A 313 -1.82 -3.95 -15.74
C ASN A 313 -2.89 -2.91 -16.14
N THR A 314 -4.00 -2.93 -15.45
CA THR A 314 -5.17 -2.07 -15.74
C THR A 314 -5.47 -1.09 -14.61
N TRP A 315 -4.56 -0.98 -13.63
CA TRP A 315 -4.76 -0.12 -12.45
C TRP A 315 -3.65 0.92 -12.25
N HIS A 316 -2.51 0.76 -12.89
CA HIS A 316 -1.29 1.55 -12.63
C HIS A 316 -1.52 3.06 -12.82
N ASP A 317 -2.02 3.47 -13.97
CA ASP A 317 -2.19 4.90 -14.32
C ASP A 317 -3.13 5.61 -13.33
N THR A 318 -4.20 4.94 -12.91
CA THR A 318 -5.14 5.52 -11.94
C THR A 318 -4.56 5.53 -10.53
N ALA A 319 -3.81 4.51 -10.16
CA ALA A 319 -3.09 4.47 -8.88
C ALA A 319 -2.05 5.61 -8.79
N GLU A 320 -1.29 5.82 -9.86
CA GLU A 320 -0.35 6.94 -10.01
C GLU A 320 -1.06 8.29 -9.89
N GLY A 321 -2.20 8.46 -10.57
CA GLY A 321 -3.02 9.68 -10.51
C GLY A 321 -3.52 9.98 -9.10
N ILE A 322 -4.09 9.00 -8.39
CA ILE A 322 -4.60 9.18 -7.02
C ILE A 322 -3.47 9.51 -6.04
N VAL A 323 -2.34 8.79 -6.12
CA VAL A 323 -1.19 9.05 -5.25
C VAL A 323 -0.52 10.38 -5.61
N GLY A 324 -0.49 10.76 -6.89
CA GLY A 324 -0.03 12.06 -7.35
C GLY A 324 -0.88 13.21 -6.78
N ASN A 325 -2.19 13.06 -6.80
CA ASN A 325 -3.11 14.01 -6.17
C ASN A 325 -2.86 14.11 -4.66
N TRP A 326 -2.71 12.96 -3.98
CA TRP A 326 -2.41 12.93 -2.54
C TRP A 326 -1.12 13.68 -2.20
N ILE A 327 -0.03 13.41 -2.92
CA ILE A 327 1.26 14.05 -2.72
C ILE A 327 1.20 15.55 -3.06
N GLY A 328 0.50 15.91 -4.14
CA GLY A 328 0.27 17.31 -4.51
C GLY A 328 -0.45 18.09 -3.41
N LEU A 329 -1.46 17.48 -2.79
CA LEU A 329 -2.18 18.07 -1.65
C LEU A 329 -1.29 18.15 -0.40
N VAL A 330 -0.51 17.12 -0.10
CA VAL A 330 0.50 17.19 0.98
C VAL A 330 1.44 18.37 0.75
N TYR A 331 2.00 18.50 -0.46
CA TYR A 331 2.91 19.59 -0.81
C TYR A 331 2.30 20.98 -0.58
N GLN A 332 1.01 21.14 -0.88
CA GLN A 332 0.30 22.41 -0.73
C GLN A 332 -0.02 22.77 0.73
N LEU A 333 -0.17 21.78 1.60
CA LEU A 333 -0.69 21.97 2.96
C LEU A 333 0.36 21.84 4.04
N THR A 334 1.47 21.11 3.77
CA THR A 334 2.47 20.79 4.79
C THR A 334 3.25 22.03 5.23
N HIS A 335 3.59 22.12 6.51
CA HIS A 335 4.41 23.18 7.05
C HIS A 335 5.89 23.00 6.68
N GLU A 336 6.66 24.09 6.60
CA GLU A 336 8.11 24.03 6.36
C GLU A 336 8.86 23.26 7.47
N GLN A 337 8.37 23.37 8.70
CA GLN A 337 8.84 22.55 9.82
C GLN A 337 8.08 21.24 9.82
N ARG A 338 8.74 20.14 9.47
CA ARG A 338 8.17 18.79 9.33
C ARG A 338 7.57 18.19 10.63
N LYS A 339 7.51 18.92 11.71
CA LYS A 339 6.86 18.54 12.99
C LYS A 339 5.51 19.22 13.19
N LEU A 340 5.14 20.08 12.26
CA LEU A 340 3.84 20.74 12.23
C LEU A 340 3.06 20.22 11.03
N PRO A 341 1.83 19.70 11.24
CA PRO A 341 1.10 19.03 10.16
C PRO A 341 0.67 19.99 9.05
N PHE A 342 0.41 21.27 9.37
CA PHE A 342 -0.11 22.24 8.42
C PHE A 342 0.58 23.58 8.51
N MET A 343 0.68 24.26 7.36
CA MET A 343 1.10 25.66 7.32
C MET A 343 0.05 26.58 7.97
N ASP A 344 0.46 27.79 8.32
CA ASP A 344 -0.42 28.80 8.91
C ASP A 344 -1.63 29.09 8.02
N GLY A 345 -2.81 29.16 8.64
CA GLY A 345 -4.07 29.46 7.96
C GLY A 345 -4.83 28.24 7.42
N VAL A 346 -4.28 27.04 7.48
CA VAL A 346 -5.00 25.81 7.14
C VAL A 346 -5.86 25.37 8.31
N ASP A 347 -7.16 25.19 8.09
CA ASP A 347 -8.07 24.60 9.08
C ASP A 347 -7.83 23.09 9.19
N PRO A 348 -7.34 22.56 10.34
CA PRO A 348 -7.08 21.13 10.49
C PRO A 348 -8.36 20.25 10.45
N HIS A 349 -9.55 20.83 10.60
CA HIS A 349 -10.83 20.13 10.51
C HIS A 349 -11.41 20.10 9.10
N ASN A 350 -10.90 20.94 8.20
CA ASN A 350 -11.24 20.97 6.77
C ASN A 350 -10.03 21.50 5.97
N PRO A 351 -8.93 20.75 5.93
CA PRO A 351 -7.66 21.25 5.36
C PRO A 351 -7.75 21.51 3.86
N LEU A 352 -8.70 20.88 3.17
CA LEU A 352 -8.94 21.05 1.75
C LEU A 352 -10.01 22.12 1.42
N GLY A 353 -10.66 22.72 2.43
CA GLY A 353 -11.72 23.71 2.24
C GLY A 353 -12.95 23.14 1.51
N LEU A 354 -13.30 21.87 1.75
CA LEU A 354 -14.40 21.20 1.08
C LEU A 354 -15.75 21.68 1.63
N ASP A 355 -16.64 22.17 0.76
CA ASP A 355 -17.94 22.76 1.14
C ASP A 355 -18.86 21.80 1.90
N TRP A 356 -18.70 20.50 1.69
CA TRP A 356 -19.51 19.46 2.31
C TRP A 356 -18.95 18.97 3.68
N ILE A 357 -17.77 19.40 4.07
CA ILE A 357 -17.19 19.17 5.40
C ILE A 357 -17.67 20.31 6.30
N GLY A 358 -18.42 19.96 7.33
CA GLY A 358 -18.99 20.94 8.27
C GLY A 358 -20.38 21.48 7.90
N GLY A 359 -20.97 21.07 6.79
CA GLY A 359 -22.27 21.51 6.28
C GLY A 359 -23.51 20.90 6.95
N SER A 360 -23.49 20.72 8.28
CA SER A 360 -24.72 20.42 9.06
C SER A 360 -24.92 21.47 10.14
N ARG A 361 -24.90 22.73 9.77
CA ARG A 361 -25.43 23.81 10.60
C ARG A 361 -26.43 24.61 9.78
N ASN A 362 -27.62 24.03 9.57
CA ASN A 362 -28.88 24.74 9.44
C ASN A 362 -30.02 23.83 9.89
#